data_62b161a80e0e82a5cae5b6a89df9e8d1
#
_entry.id   62b161a80e0e82a5cae5b6a89df9e8d1
#
_cell.length_a   1.000
_cell.length_b   1.000
_cell.length_c   1.000
_cell.angle_alpha   90.00
_cell.angle_beta   90.00
_cell.angle_gamma   90.00
#
_symmetry.space_group_name_H-M   'P 1'
#
loop_
_entity.id
_entity.type
_entity.pdbx_description
1 polymer ?
#
loop_
_entity_poly.entity_id
_entity_poly.type
_entity_poly.pdbx_seq_one_letter_code
_entity_poly.pdbx_strand_id
1 'polypeptide(L)'
;MTTRTFPPGFLWGVATAGHQNEGDNVGSDTWFVEHVTPTVFREPSGKACDGYRLWAEDVDLASSLGLTAYRFSVEWARVEPVEGEYSDEALAHYEAIVDRCLERGMAPVVTFNHFTAPHWFAKKGGWLDADAPATFARYCDRVMAAFGDRIAYALTLNEPNLCWMLRWVPLPDFVRDLERATLAAASEAAGVERYRLANVMVPEEFDDMAEGMEAAHRAARAVIKARRPELPVGFSIAIVDDRVVGDDPTVRDAKREDVYGRWMRLAREDDFVGVQNYEAAWYDANGAVGPDGGPAGGLHSGVEHTSLAGTVAYTYEQTGVPVLVTEHGRATADDAERVAFIPPALESLLDVMESGVPVLGYIHWTFMDNFEWIFGFGDHALGLFAVDRETFERTPKPSADVYAAIVRAHGVPG
;
A
#
# COMPACT_ATOMS: atom_id res chain seq x y z
N MET A 1 -10.21 -29.21 18.60
CA MET A 1 -10.02 -27.75 18.61
C MET A 1 -11.11 -27.17 17.73
N THR A 2 -11.84 -26.16 18.19
CA THR A 2 -12.94 -25.54 17.44
C THR A 2 -12.35 -24.40 16.59
N THR A 3 -12.55 -24.46 15.27
CA THR A 3 -12.15 -23.37 14.37
C THR A 3 -12.95 -22.10 14.70
N ARG A 4 -12.27 -20.98 14.91
CA ARG A 4 -12.90 -19.66 14.99
C ARG A 4 -13.09 -19.13 13.58
N THR A 5 -14.31 -18.71 13.23
CA THR A 5 -14.67 -18.33 11.86
C THR A 5 -14.90 -16.82 11.71
N PHE A 6 -14.52 -16.28 10.57
CA PHE A 6 -14.83 -14.92 10.17
C PHE A 6 -16.30 -14.79 9.73
N PRO A 7 -16.89 -13.59 9.75
CA PRO A 7 -18.28 -13.40 9.36
C PRO A 7 -18.48 -13.69 7.85
N PRO A 8 -19.69 -14.12 7.45
CA PRO A 8 -20.00 -14.27 6.03
C PRO A 8 -19.77 -12.96 5.25
N GLY A 9 -19.17 -13.08 4.06
CA GLY A 9 -18.84 -11.92 3.23
C GLY A 9 -17.50 -11.26 3.53
N PHE A 10 -16.75 -11.74 4.53
CA PHE A 10 -15.39 -11.28 4.79
C PHE A 10 -14.49 -11.56 3.57
N LEU A 11 -13.79 -10.52 3.10
CA LEU A 11 -12.92 -10.63 1.94
C LEU A 11 -11.57 -11.23 2.31
N TRP A 12 -11.15 -12.22 1.55
CA TRP A 12 -9.82 -12.81 1.62
C TRP A 12 -9.05 -12.47 0.35
N GLY A 13 -7.94 -11.76 0.48
CA GLY A 13 -7.23 -11.30 -0.70
C GLY A 13 -5.71 -11.31 -0.58
N VAL A 14 -5.10 -11.02 -1.71
CA VAL A 14 -3.68 -10.66 -1.85
C VAL A 14 -3.58 -9.34 -2.60
N ALA A 15 -2.45 -8.66 -2.43
CA ALA A 15 -2.19 -7.39 -3.11
C ALA A 15 -0.95 -7.45 -3.99
N THR A 16 -0.98 -6.65 -5.05
CA THR A 16 0.17 -6.25 -5.87
C THR A 16 0.14 -4.74 -6.08
N ALA A 17 1.30 -4.13 -6.40
CA ALA A 17 1.39 -2.76 -6.86
C ALA A 17 2.09 -2.73 -8.23
N GLY A 18 1.57 -1.92 -9.16
CA GLY A 18 1.99 -1.98 -10.55
C GLY A 18 3.50 -1.77 -10.73
N HIS A 19 4.07 -0.70 -10.18
CA HIS A 19 5.51 -0.45 -10.31
C HIS A 19 6.38 -1.57 -9.73
N GLN A 20 5.95 -2.17 -8.61
CA GLN A 20 6.68 -3.25 -7.93
C GLN A 20 6.55 -4.61 -8.65
N ASN A 21 5.50 -4.79 -9.45
CA ASN A 21 5.14 -6.08 -10.02
C ASN A 21 5.22 -6.13 -11.55
N GLU A 22 4.73 -5.10 -12.24
CA GLU A 22 4.49 -5.14 -13.69
C GLU A 22 5.76 -5.14 -14.53
N GLY A 23 6.78 -4.36 -14.10
CA GLY A 23 8.02 -4.15 -14.85
C GLY A 23 7.89 -3.14 -15.98
N ASP A 24 9.03 -2.64 -16.45
CA ASP A 24 9.16 -1.70 -17.58
C ASP A 24 8.17 -0.50 -17.50
N ASN A 25 7.97 0.07 -16.30
CA ASN A 25 7.11 1.24 -16.08
C ASN A 25 7.81 2.55 -16.48
N VAL A 26 8.33 2.59 -17.70
CA VAL A 26 9.27 3.62 -18.22
C VAL A 26 8.71 5.05 -18.23
N GLY A 27 7.39 5.20 -18.23
CA GLY A 27 6.71 6.49 -18.22
C GLY A 27 6.54 7.10 -16.82
N SER A 28 6.88 6.36 -15.75
CA SER A 28 6.66 6.80 -14.39
C SER A 28 7.78 7.69 -13.86
N ASP A 29 7.42 8.48 -12.86
CA ASP A 29 8.32 9.32 -12.09
C ASP A 29 9.38 8.51 -11.34
N THR A 30 8.99 7.39 -10.75
CA THR A 30 9.88 6.51 -9.99
C THR A 30 10.89 5.83 -10.91
N TRP A 31 10.45 5.30 -12.06
CA TRP A 31 11.39 4.79 -13.07
C TRP A 31 12.44 5.83 -13.43
N PHE A 32 12.02 7.08 -13.67
CA PHE A 32 12.97 8.14 -14.00
C PHE A 32 13.99 8.38 -12.88
N VAL A 33 13.51 8.42 -11.63
CA VAL A 33 14.36 8.69 -10.47
C VAL A 33 15.30 7.50 -10.13
N GLU A 34 14.92 6.28 -10.45
CA GLU A 34 15.81 5.11 -10.35
C GLU A 34 17.07 5.25 -11.24
N HIS A 35 17.00 6.05 -12.32
CA HIS A 35 18.05 6.18 -13.33
C HIS A 35 18.83 7.50 -13.27
N VAL A 36 18.56 8.39 -12.30
CA VAL A 36 19.40 9.57 -12.05
C VAL A 36 20.59 9.25 -11.16
N THR A 37 21.58 10.14 -11.10
CA THR A 37 22.75 9.97 -10.23
C THR A 37 23.04 11.27 -9.49
N PRO A 38 23.06 11.29 -8.12
CA PRO A 38 22.79 10.14 -7.25
C PRO A 38 21.30 9.76 -7.19
N THR A 39 21.01 8.53 -6.73
CA THR A 39 19.66 8.08 -6.43
C THR A 39 19.60 7.34 -5.11
N VAL A 40 18.48 7.45 -4.40
CA VAL A 40 18.20 6.71 -3.17
C VAL A 40 17.87 5.24 -3.43
N PHE A 41 17.49 4.89 -4.65
CA PHE A 41 17.19 3.51 -5.05
C PHE A 41 18.46 2.68 -5.17
N ARG A 42 18.48 1.54 -4.51
CA ARG A 42 19.62 0.60 -4.53
C ARG A 42 19.89 0.04 -5.91
N GLU A 43 18.82 -0.21 -6.65
CA GLU A 43 18.82 -0.74 -8.00
C GLU A 43 17.51 -0.39 -8.72
N PRO A 44 17.48 -0.37 -10.06
CA PRO A 44 16.26 -0.10 -10.79
C PRO A 44 15.29 -1.29 -10.77
N SER A 45 13.98 -0.99 -10.83
CA SER A 45 12.90 -1.97 -10.87
C SER A 45 12.95 -2.90 -12.10
N GLY A 46 13.41 -2.39 -13.24
CA GLY A 46 13.56 -3.16 -14.47
C GLY A 46 12.27 -3.89 -14.86
N LYS A 47 12.36 -5.20 -15.06
CA LYS A 47 11.20 -6.03 -15.39
C LYS A 47 10.33 -6.40 -14.18
N ALA A 48 10.69 -5.98 -13.00
CA ALA A 48 10.01 -6.34 -11.76
C ALA A 48 9.64 -7.84 -11.70
N CYS A 49 8.39 -8.22 -11.66
CA CYS A 49 7.94 -9.61 -11.76
C CYS A 49 7.41 -9.98 -13.16
N ASP A 50 7.61 -9.13 -14.15
CA ASP A 50 7.00 -9.26 -15.50
C ASP A 50 5.46 -9.42 -15.43
N GLY A 51 4.86 -8.83 -14.39
CA GLY A 51 3.44 -8.96 -14.08
C GLY A 51 2.54 -8.34 -15.13
N TYR A 52 3.01 -7.29 -15.85
CA TYR A 52 2.25 -6.72 -16.97
C TYR A 52 1.97 -7.75 -18.08
N ARG A 53 2.85 -8.70 -18.29
CA ARG A 53 2.66 -9.79 -19.26
C ARG A 53 1.97 -11.01 -18.64
N LEU A 54 2.25 -11.32 -17.37
CA LEU A 54 1.84 -12.55 -16.70
C LEU A 54 0.58 -12.36 -15.82
N TRP A 55 -0.07 -11.22 -15.90
CA TRP A 55 -1.22 -10.86 -15.05
C TRP A 55 -2.34 -11.91 -14.99
N ALA A 56 -2.64 -12.56 -16.11
CA ALA A 56 -3.72 -13.56 -16.17
C ALA A 56 -3.37 -14.82 -15.39
N GLU A 57 -2.09 -15.26 -15.47
CA GLU A 57 -1.56 -16.36 -14.66
C GLU A 57 -1.57 -15.98 -13.17
N ASP A 58 -1.16 -14.76 -12.82
CA ASP A 58 -1.15 -14.25 -11.45
C ASP A 58 -2.57 -14.25 -10.84
N VAL A 59 -3.59 -13.77 -11.57
CA VAL A 59 -4.98 -13.81 -11.12
C VAL A 59 -5.48 -15.25 -10.95
N ASP A 60 -5.11 -16.16 -11.87
CA ASP A 60 -5.47 -17.57 -11.77
C ASP A 60 -4.82 -18.26 -10.57
N LEU A 61 -3.54 -17.98 -10.30
CA LEU A 61 -2.84 -18.47 -9.12
C LEU A 61 -3.47 -17.97 -7.82
N ALA A 62 -3.81 -16.67 -7.75
CA ALA A 62 -4.52 -16.11 -6.60
C ALA A 62 -5.87 -16.82 -6.36
N SER A 63 -6.65 -17.02 -7.41
CA SER A 63 -7.91 -17.77 -7.33
C SER A 63 -7.72 -19.21 -6.85
N SER A 64 -6.63 -19.87 -7.24
CA SER A 64 -6.34 -21.26 -6.84
C SER A 64 -6.13 -21.43 -5.33
N LEU A 65 -5.74 -20.37 -4.62
CA LEU A 65 -5.66 -20.33 -3.16
C LEU A 65 -7.04 -20.26 -2.49
N GLY A 66 -8.12 -20.02 -3.25
CA GLY A 66 -9.48 -19.83 -2.76
C GLY A 66 -9.80 -18.39 -2.38
N LEU A 67 -8.98 -17.44 -2.80
CA LEU A 67 -9.16 -16.02 -2.49
C LEU A 67 -10.45 -15.45 -3.10
N THR A 68 -11.05 -14.49 -2.41
CA THR A 68 -12.29 -13.81 -2.80
C THR A 68 -12.09 -12.34 -3.18
N ALA A 69 -10.85 -11.84 -3.08
CA ALA A 69 -10.48 -10.49 -3.49
C ALA A 69 -9.07 -10.47 -4.09
N TYR A 70 -8.84 -9.56 -5.04
CA TYR A 70 -7.53 -9.30 -5.62
C TYR A 70 -7.33 -7.78 -5.65
N ARG A 71 -6.32 -7.28 -4.92
CA ARG A 71 -5.98 -5.86 -4.92
C ARG A 71 -4.81 -5.61 -5.85
N PHE A 72 -4.95 -4.62 -6.71
CA PHE A 72 -3.90 -4.17 -7.63
C PHE A 72 -4.01 -2.66 -7.85
N SER A 73 -2.94 -2.04 -8.32
CA SER A 73 -2.96 -0.64 -8.73
C SER A 73 -3.03 -0.50 -10.25
N VAL A 74 -3.66 0.60 -10.69
CA VAL A 74 -3.63 1.03 -12.09
C VAL A 74 -2.48 2.01 -12.24
N GLU A 75 -1.52 1.71 -13.10
CA GLU A 75 -0.38 2.61 -13.34
C GLU A 75 -0.79 3.80 -14.20
N TRP A 76 -0.92 4.97 -13.53
CA TRP A 76 -1.31 6.22 -14.17
C TRP A 76 -0.38 6.57 -15.34
N ALA A 77 0.93 6.34 -15.19
CA ALA A 77 1.91 6.59 -16.24
C ALA A 77 1.70 5.79 -17.52
N ARG A 78 1.06 4.60 -17.43
CA ARG A 78 0.68 3.80 -18.59
C ARG A 78 -0.61 4.28 -19.22
N VAL A 79 -1.58 4.65 -18.36
CA VAL A 79 -2.91 5.11 -18.81
C VAL A 79 -2.83 6.49 -19.45
N GLU A 80 -2.01 7.40 -18.91
CA GLU A 80 -1.83 8.78 -19.39
C GLU A 80 -0.33 9.08 -19.58
N PRO A 81 0.32 8.50 -20.62
CA PRO A 81 1.75 8.65 -20.83
C PRO A 81 2.18 10.09 -21.20
N VAL A 82 1.27 10.86 -21.78
CA VAL A 82 1.38 12.30 -22.05
C VAL A 82 0.15 12.97 -21.46
N GLU A 83 0.33 14.16 -20.89
CA GLU A 83 -0.78 14.90 -20.26
C GLU A 83 -1.97 15.09 -21.22
N GLY A 84 -3.14 14.57 -20.85
CA GLY A 84 -4.35 14.62 -21.65
C GLY A 84 -4.47 13.56 -22.77
N GLU A 85 -3.43 12.75 -22.99
CA GLU A 85 -3.44 11.67 -23.98
C GLU A 85 -3.52 10.31 -23.27
N TYR A 86 -4.63 9.58 -23.52
CA TYR A 86 -4.89 8.32 -22.85
C TYR A 86 -4.62 7.12 -23.74
N SER A 87 -3.99 6.09 -23.18
CA SER A 87 -3.76 4.80 -23.85
C SER A 87 -4.97 3.90 -23.69
N ASP A 88 -5.71 3.68 -24.77
CA ASP A 88 -6.81 2.69 -24.79
C ASP A 88 -6.27 1.26 -24.60
N GLU A 89 -5.03 0.97 -25.02
CA GLU A 89 -4.38 -0.32 -24.78
C GLU A 89 -4.14 -0.58 -23.28
N ALA A 90 -3.60 0.41 -22.57
CA ALA A 90 -3.40 0.30 -21.12
C ALA A 90 -4.72 0.18 -20.36
N LEU A 91 -5.75 0.95 -20.76
CA LEU A 91 -7.09 0.81 -20.16
C LEU A 91 -7.67 -0.58 -20.40
N ALA A 92 -7.57 -1.12 -21.61
CA ALA A 92 -8.05 -2.46 -21.94
C ALA A 92 -7.29 -3.56 -21.17
N HIS A 93 -5.99 -3.34 -20.90
CA HIS A 93 -5.20 -4.25 -20.07
C HIS A 93 -5.75 -4.33 -18.63
N TYR A 94 -5.96 -3.18 -17.95
CA TYR A 94 -6.52 -3.18 -16.59
C TYR A 94 -7.97 -3.63 -16.54
N GLU A 95 -8.76 -3.32 -17.57
CA GLU A 95 -10.10 -3.86 -17.75
C GLU A 95 -10.08 -5.39 -17.78
N ALA A 96 -9.15 -6.00 -18.52
CA ALA A 96 -9.02 -7.46 -18.60
C ALA A 96 -8.63 -8.08 -17.22
N ILE A 97 -7.85 -7.40 -16.39
CA ILE A 97 -7.55 -7.84 -15.01
C ILE A 97 -8.83 -7.86 -14.17
N VAL A 98 -9.64 -6.78 -14.25
CA VAL A 98 -10.94 -6.69 -13.55
C VAL A 98 -11.86 -7.83 -13.99
N ASP A 99 -12.02 -8.04 -15.29
CA ASP A 99 -12.87 -9.09 -15.84
C ASP A 99 -12.39 -10.47 -15.39
N ARG A 100 -11.09 -10.73 -15.41
CA ARG A 100 -10.52 -12.00 -14.95
C ARG A 100 -10.76 -12.25 -13.47
N CYS A 101 -10.65 -11.22 -12.63
CA CYS A 101 -11.01 -11.34 -11.22
C CYS A 101 -12.47 -11.78 -11.05
N LEU A 102 -13.39 -11.14 -11.76
CA LEU A 102 -14.80 -11.48 -11.72
C LEU A 102 -15.10 -12.89 -12.26
N GLU A 103 -14.47 -13.29 -13.37
CA GLU A 103 -14.54 -14.66 -13.90
C GLU A 103 -14.09 -15.71 -12.88
N ARG A 104 -13.15 -15.36 -12.03
CA ARG A 104 -12.61 -16.21 -10.96
C ARG A 104 -13.37 -16.06 -9.63
N GLY A 105 -14.42 -15.25 -9.58
CA GLY A 105 -15.24 -15.03 -8.39
C GLY A 105 -14.54 -14.16 -7.33
N MET A 106 -13.52 -13.39 -7.71
CA MET A 106 -12.81 -12.46 -6.84
C MET A 106 -13.31 -11.04 -7.03
N ALA A 107 -13.45 -10.30 -5.92
CA ALA A 107 -13.76 -8.88 -5.91
C ALA A 107 -12.53 -8.05 -6.35
N PRO A 108 -12.60 -7.24 -7.42
CA PRO A 108 -11.53 -6.34 -7.80
C PRO A 108 -11.42 -5.17 -6.82
N VAL A 109 -10.30 -5.06 -6.10
CA VAL A 109 -9.98 -3.95 -5.22
C VAL A 109 -8.93 -3.09 -5.93
N VAL A 110 -9.34 -1.92 -6.43
CA VAL A 110 -8.50 -1.10 -7.32
C VAL A 110 -7.92 0.09 -6.59
N THR A 111 -6.58 0.22 -6.63
CA THR A 111 -5.83 1.38 -6.16
C THR A 111 -5.50 2.27 -7.34
N PHE A 112 -5.95 3.54 -7.33
CA PHE A 112 -5.75 4.49 -8.42
C PHE A 112 -4.34 5.08 -8.43
N ASN A 113 -3.74 5.27 -7.26
CA ASN A 113 -2.35 5.69 -7.14
C ASN A 113 -1.64 4.91 -6.03
N HIS A 114 -0.64 4.13 -6.42
CA HIS A 114 0.26 3.43 -5.50
C HIS A 114 1.67 4.03 -5.63
N PHE A 115 1.82 5.26 -5.09
CA PHE A 115 2.99 6.14 -5.13
C PHE A 115 3.33 6.70 -6.51
N THR A 116 3.49 5.83 -7.51
CA THR A 116 3.96 6.24 -8.84
C THR A 116 2.95 7.09 -9.59
N ALA A 117 3.48 8.10 -10.29
CA ALA A 117 2.72 9.00 -11.15
C ALA A 117 3.45 9.16 -12.50
N PRO A 118 2.81 9.75 -13.52
CA PRO A 118 3.49 10.02 -14.77
C PRO A 118 4.69 10.96 -14.59
N HIS A 119 5.77 10.71 -15.33
CA HIS A 119 6.95 11.58 -15.37
C HIS A 119 6.58 13.06 -15.63
N TRP A 120 5.63 13.32 -16.55
CA TRP A 120 5.17 14.68 -16.83
C TRP A 120 4.50 15.35 -15.63
N PHE A 121 3.79 14.59 -14.77
CA PHE A 121 3.17 15.09 -13.55
C PHE A 121 4.23 15.50 -12.52
N ALA A 122 5.24 14.67 -12.32
CA ALA A 122 6.37 14.97 -11.43
C ALA A 122 7.18 16.20 -11.90
N LYS A 123 7.32 16.41 -13.22
CA LYS A 123 7.95 17.61 -13.82
C LYS A 123 7.22 18.90 -13.51
N LYS A 124 5.92 18.86 -13.24
CA LYS A 124 5.10 20.00 -12.82
C LYS A 124 5.17 20.26 -11.31
N GLY A 125 5.90 19.44 -10.57
CA GLY A 125 6.01 19.51 -9.11
C GLY A 125 5.17 18.48 -8.37
N GLY A 126 4.56 17.52 -9.08
CA GLY A 126 3.76 16.45 -8.48
C GLY A 126 2.57 17.00 -7.69
N TRP A 127 2.41 16.51 -6.47
CA TRP A 127 1.31 16.91 -5.58
C TRP A 127 1.40 18.38 -5.07
N LEU A 128 2.53 19.09 -5.31
CA LEU A 128 2.67 20.51 -5.03
C LEU A 128 2.07 21.40 -6.14
N ASP A 129 1.76 20.85 -7.31
CA ASP A 129 1.09 21.58 -8.38
C ASP A 129 -0.34 21.93 -7.97
N ALA A 130 -0.73 23.19 -8.09
CA ALA A 130 -2.08 23.65 -7.77
C ALA A 130 -3.18 22.91 -8.58
N ASP A 131 -2.86 22.44 -9.78
CA ASP A 131 -3.75 21.67 -10.64
C ASP A 131 -3.74 20.16 -10.37
N ALA A 132 -2.88 19.67 -9.45
CA ALA A 132 -2.76 18.24 -9.15
C ALA A 132 -4.10 17.58 -8.79
N PRO A 133 -4.97 18.18 -7.96
CA PRO A 133 -6.27 17.58 -7.63
C PRO A 133 -7.17 17.38 -8.85
N ALA A 134 -7.26 18.38 -9.72
CA ALA A 134 -8.09 18.32 -10.93
C ALA A 134 -7.50 17.32 -11.96
N THR A 135 -6.20 17.27 -12.05
CA THR A 135 -5.45 16.38 -12.94
C THR A 135 -5.64 14.91 -12.52
N PHE A 136 -5.50 14.61 -11.24
CA PHE A 136 -5.73 13.27 -10.71
C PHE A 136 -7.20 12.84 -10.83
N ALA A 137 -8.14 13.75 -10.54
CA ALA A 137 -9.56 13.47 -10.71
C ALA A 137 -9.91 13.14 -12.17
N ARG A 138 -9.33 13.86 -13.14
CA ARG A 138 -9.51 13.57 -14.59
C ARG A 138 -9.04 12.17 -14.96
N TYR A 139 -7.87 11.74 -14.45
CA TYR A 139 -7.39 10.39 -14.64
C TYR A 139 -8.33 9.36 -14.00
N CYS A 140 -8.73 9.55 -12.76
CA CYS A 140 -9.68 8.68 -12.07
C CYS A 140 -11.00 8.57 -12.84
N ASP A 141 -11.53 9.69 -13.35
CA ASP A 141 -12.74 9.71 -14.18
C ASP A 141 -12.58 8.89 -15.46
N ARG A 142 -11.41 8.94 -16.11
CA ARG A 142 -11.11 8.14 -17.32
C ARG A 142 -11.08 6.64 -17.02
N VAL A 143 -10.42 6.23 -15.92
CA VAL A 143 -10.39 4.83 -15.48
C VAL A 143 -11.80 4.34 -15.14
N MET A 144 -12.57 5.13 -14.39
CA MET A 144 -13.95 4.82 -14.04
C MET A 144 -14.87 4.72 -15.27
N ALA A 145 -14.60 5.49 -16.33
CA ALA A 145 -15.34 5.39 -17.58
C ALA A 145 -15.07 4.09 -18.32
N ALA A 146 -13.89 3.49 -18.17
CA ALA A 146 -13.51 2.26 -18.85
C ALA A 146 -14.08 1.00 -18.17
N PHE A 147 -13.89 0.86 -16.86
CA PHE A 147 -14.26 -0.37 -16.13
C PHE A 147 -14.77 -0.13 -14.70
N GLY A 148 -15.07 1.11 -14.33
CA GLY A 148 -15.51 1.46 -12.99
C GLY A 148 -16.80 0.78 -12.53
N ASP A 149 -17.64 0.35 -13.45
CA ASP A 149 -18.89 -0.39 -13.18
C ASP A 149 -18.65 -1.79 -12.59
N ARG A 150 -17.44 -2.33 -12.72
CA ARG A 150 -17.04 -3.67 -12.29
C ARG A 150 -16.10 -3.70 -11.09
N ILE A 151 -15.60 -2.55 -10.61
CA ILE A 151 -14.77 -2.43 -9.40
C ILE A 151 -15.63 -2.73 -8.17
N ALA A 152 -15.09 -3.49 -7.21
CA ALA A 152 -15.77 -3.76 -5.94
C ALA A 152 -15.44 -2.75 -4.84
N TYR A 153 -14.18 -2.31 -4.75
CA TYR A 153 -13.68 -1.29 -3.83
C TYR A 153 -12.67 -0.41 -4.56
N ALA A 154 -12.74 0.90 -4.31
CA ALA A 154 -11.84 1.89 -4.87
C ALA A 154 -10.97 2.53 -3.76
N LEU A 155 -9.65 2.47 -3.95
CA LEU A 155 -8.66 3.15 -3.12
C LEU A 155 -8.01 4.26 -3.95
N THR A 156 -8.19 5.50 -3.56
CA THR A 156 -7.65 6.63 -4.33
C THR A 156 -6.15 6.72 -4.23
N LEU A 157 -5.62 6.69 -3.00
CA LEU A 157 -4.21 6.82 -2.67
C LEU A 157 -3.74 5.64 -1.80
N ASN A 158 -2.51 5.20 -2.04
CA ASN A 158 -1.81 4.28 -1.16
C ASN A 158 -0.86 5.05 -0.25
N GLU A 159 -1.00 4.88 1.07
CA GLU A 159 -0.08 5.38 2.10
C GLU A 159 0.38 6.83 1.93
N PRO A 160 -0.52 7.80 1.74
CA PRO A 160 -0.10 9.19 1.55
C PRO A 160 0.68 9.74 2.76
N ASN A 161 0.66 9.06 3.89
CA ASN A 161 1.33 9.41 5.13
C ASN A 161 2.70 8.74 5.33
N LEU A 162 3.19 7.89 4.42
CA LEU A 162 4.40 7.09 4.63
C LEU A 162 5.63 7.94 5.00
N CYS A 163 5.86 9.05 4.29
CA CYS A 163 7.01 9.92 4.54
C CYS A 163 6.98 10.57 5.94
N TRP A 164 5.79 10.84 6.49
CA TRP A 164 5.65 11.31 7.88
C TRP A 164 6.03 10.22 8.89
N MET A 165 5.62 8.99 8.63
CA MET A 165 5.98 7.85 9.48
C MET A 165 7.50 7.66 9.54
N LEU A 166 8.21 7.84 8.42
CA LEU A 166 9.67 7.73 8.36
C LEU A 166 10.41 8.83 9.16
N ARG A 167 9.75 9.93 9.54
CA ARG A 167 10.36 10.94 10.46
C ARG A 167 10.58 10.40 11.86
N TRP A 168 9.75 9.44 12.27
CA TRP A 168 9.79 8.84 13.60
C TRP A 168 10.67 7.59 13.69
N VAL A 169 11.21 7.16 12.56
CA VAL A 169 12.19 6.07 12.49
C VAL A 169 13.60 6.69 12.62
N PRO A 170 14.50 6.13 13.45
CA PRO A 170 15.87 6.62 13.59
C PRO A 170 16.71 6.28 12.35
N LEU A 171 16.44 6.94 11.23
CA LEU A 171 17.22 6.80 10.00
C LEU A 171 18.52 7.59 10.12
N PRO A 172 19.64 7.07 9.58
CA PRO A 172 20.89 7.82 9.50
C PRO A 172 20.73 9.11 8.67
N ASP A 173 21.37 10.20 9.07
CA ASP A 173 21.27 11.51 8.40
C ASP A 173 21.59 11.44 6.91
N PHE A 174 22.53 10.58 6.50
CA PHE A 174 22.89 10.43 5.08
C PHE A 174 21.73 9.97 4.20
N VAL A 175 20.72 9.30 4.74
CA VAL A 175 19.52 8.89 3.98
C VAL A 175 18.75 10.12 3.53
N ARG A 176 18.52 11.07 4.43
CA ARG A 176 17.87 12.36 4.14
C ARG A 176 18.66 13.20 3.14
N ASP A 177 19.99 13.22 3.29
CA ASP A 177 20.86 13.92 2.34
C ASP A 177 20.78 13.27 0.95
N LEU A 178 20.70 11.94 0.88
CA LEU A 178 20.57 11.22 -0.37
C LEU A 178 19.19 11.44 -1.02
N GLU A 179 18.09 11.50 -0.26
CA GLU A 179 16.76 11.86 -0.76
C GLU A 179 16.80 13.26 -1.42
N ARG A 180 17.38 14.26 -0.76
CA ARG A 180 17.56 15.62 -1.30
C ARG A 180 18.39 15.62 -2.58
N ALA A 181 19.52 14.91 -2.55
CA ALA A 181 20.43 14.81 -3.70
C ALA A 181 19.74 14.11 -4.89
N THR A 182 18.93 13.10 -4.61
CA THR A 182 18.12 12.40 -5.63
C THR A 182 17.13 13.34 -6.32
N LEU A 183 16.37 14.12 -5.53
CA LEU A 183 15.40 15.08 -6.09
C LEU A 183 16.06 16.24 -6.83
N ALA A 184 17.24 16.68 -6.40
CA ALA A 184 18.05 17.68 -7.12
C ALA A 184 18.53 17.13 -8.46
N ALA A 185 19.08 15.91 -8.48
CA ALA A 185 19.52 15.23 -9.70
C ALA A 185 18.36 14.99 -10.67
N ALA A 186 17.19 14.60 -10.15
CA ALA A 186 15.99 14.43 -10.96
C ALA A 186 15.52 15.76 -11.59
N SER A 187 15.55 16.84 -10.82
CA SER A 187 15.18 18.18 -11.31
C SER A 187 16.13 18.64 -12.41
N GLU A 188 17.45 18.46 -12.23
CA GLU A 188 18.45 18.79 -13.23
C GLU A 188 18.29 17.95 -14.51
N ALA A 189 18.17 16.63 -14.36
CA ALA A 189 18.03 15.71 -15.49
C ALA A 189 16.73 15.94 -16.28
N ALA A 190 15.65 16.30 -15.61
CA ALA A 190 14.36 16.63 -16.22
C ALA A 190 14.30 18.04 -16.82
N GLY A 191 15.28 18.90 -16.53
CA GLY A 191 15.33 20.30 -16.97
C GLY A 191 14.24 21.18 -16.36
N VAL A 192 13.87 20.93 -15.09
CA VAL A 192 12.82 21.66 -14.36
C VAL A 192 13.36 22.21 -13.04
N GLU A 193 12.71 23.22 -12.49
CA GLU A 193 13.08 23.80 -11.21
C GLU A 193 12.83 22.78 -10.07
N ARG A 194 11.73 22.05 -10.14
CA ARG A 194 11.29 21.17 -9.08
C ARG A 194 10.64 19.89 -9.62
N TYR A 195 11.33 18.77 -9.47
CA TYR A 195 10.82 17.43 -9.76
C TYR A 195 10.36 16.78 -8.45
N ARG A 196 9.10 16.33 -8.35
CA ARG A 196 8.55 15.77 -7.10
C ARG A 196 7.73 14.51 -7.36
N LEU A 197 7.88 13.53 -6.45
CA LEU A 197 7.15 12.28 -6.43
C LEU A 197 6.70 11.94 -4.99
N ALA A 198 5.81 10.97 -4.84
CA ALA A 198 5.13 10.71 -3.58
C ALA A 198 5.96 9.91 -2.55
N ASN A 199 6.91 9.09 -2.99
CA ASN A 199 7.66 8.18 -2.14
C ASN A 199 9.12 8.61 -1.86
N VAL A 200 9.53 9.79 -2.36
CA VAL A 200 10.78 10.46 -2.00
C VAL A 200 10.47 11.93 -1.78
N MET A 201 10.44 12.36 -0.54
CA MET A 201 10.03 13.71 -0.16
C MET A 201 11.03 14.38 0.77
N VAL A 202 11.10 15.70 0.71
CA VAL A 202 11.86 16.50 1.66
C VAL A 202 10.94 17.02 2.78
N PRO A 203 11.37 16.97 4.05
CA PRO A 203 10.52 17.33 5.20
C PRO A 203 9.88 18.72 5.12
N GLU A 204 10.56 19.67 4.47
CA GLU A 204 10.08 21.04 4.31
C GLU A 204 8.82 21.17 3.45
N GLU A 205 8.55 20.17 2.60
CA GLU A 205 7.43 20.16 1.66
C GLU A 205 6.30 19.21 2.10
N PHE A 206 6.44 18.54 3.25
CA PHE A 206 5.47 17.54 3.70
C PHE A 206 4.05 18.10 3.81
N ASP A 207 3.86 19.24 4.48
CA ASP A 207 2.51 19.79 4.69
C ASP A 207 1.86 20.22 3.38
N ASP A 208 2.60 20.86 2.49
CA ASP A 208 2.10 21.27 1.17
C ASP A 208 1.77 20.04 0.30
N MET A 209 2.60 19.01 0.33
CA MET A 209 2.33 17.72 -0.35
C MET A 209 1.06 17.05 0.19
N ALA A 210 0.88 17.06 1.52
CA ALA A 210 -0.31 16.49 2.14
C ALA A 210 -1.58 17.25 1.74
N GLU A 211 -1.53 18.58 1.70
CA GLU A 211 -2.67 19.40 1.25
C GLU A 211 -3.07 19.07 -0.20
N GLY A 212 -2.07 18.92 -1.09
CA GLY A 212 -2.29 18.50 -2.47
C GLY A 212 -2.91 17.11 -2.57
N MET A 213 -2.38 16.14 -1.80
CA MET A 213 -2.91 14.77 -1.76
C MET A 213 -4.32 14.69 -1.17
N GLU A 214 -4.63 15.42 -0.09
CA GLU A 214 -5.98 15.50 0.47
C GLU A 214 -6.98 16.07 -0.54
N ALA A 215 -6.62 17.16 -1.20
CA ALA A 215 -7.46 17.78 -2.21
C ALA A 215 -7.66 16.84 -3.41
N ALA A 216 -6.62 16.13 -3.81
CA ALA A 216 -6.68 15.14 -4.89
C ALA A 216 -7.56 13.94 -4.53
N HIS A 217 -7.45 13.42 -3.29
CA HIS A 217 -8.33 12.38 -2.80
C HIS A 217 -9.80 12.80 -2.86
N ARG A 218 -10.15 13.99 -2.31
CA ARG A 218 -11.54 14.50 -2.34
C ARG A 218 -12.06 14.68 -3.77
N ALA A 219 -11.23 15.21 -4.68
CA ALA A 219 -11.59 15.40 -6.07
C ALA A 219 -11.79 14.04 -6.80
N ALA A 220 -10.90 13.08 -6.58
CA ALA A 220 -11.02 11.72 -7.11
C ALA A 220 -12.28 11.02 -6.58
N ARG A 221 -12.51 11.07 -5.26
CA ARG A 221 -13.71 10.52 -4.65
C ARG A 221 -15.00 11.11 -5.25
N ALA A 222 -15.03 12.42 -5.46
CA ALA A 222 -16.19 13.10 -6.04
C ALA A 222 -16.51 12.57 -7.45
N VAL A 223 -15.52 12.41 -8.33
CA VAL A 223 -15.76 11.91 -9.70
C VAL A 223 -16.11 10.41 -9.72
N ILE A 224 -15.49 9.61 -8.84
CA ILE A 224 -15.82 8.19 -8.69
C ILE A 224 -17.29 8.02 -8.24
N LYS A 225 -17.69 8.75 -7.19
CA LYS A 225 -19.06 8.71 -6.68
C LYS A 225 -20.08 9.32 -7.65
N ALA A 226 -19.70 10.29 -8.48
CA ALA A 226 -20.59 10.82 -9.52
C ALA A 226 -20.90 9.76 -10.59
N ARG A 227 -19.96 8.87 -10.92
CA ARG A 227 -20.20 7.77 -11.87
C ARG A 227 -20.89 6.58 -11.22
N ARG A 228 -20.52 6.27 -9.98
CA ARG A 228 -21.03 5.11 -9.27
C ARG A 228 -21.23 5.40 -7.79
N PRO A 229 -22.39 5.97 -7.40
CA PRO A 229 -22.67 6.42 -6.02
C PRO A 229 -22.53 5.34 -4.96
N GLU A 230 -22.81 4.08 -5.30
CA GLU A 230 -22.78 2.93 -4.39
C GLU A 230 -21.38 2.32 -4.22
N LEU A 231 -20.41 2.63 -5.11
CA LEU A 231 -19.07 2.07 -5.00
C LEU A 231 -18.40 2.54 -3.70
N PRO A 232 -17.95 1.63 -2.81
CA PRO A 232 -17.17 2.02 -1.66
C PRO A 232 -15.83 2.65 -2.08
N VAL A 233 -15.57 3.85 -1.58
CA VAL A 233 -14.34 4.63 -1.86
C VAL A 233 -13.66 4.97 -0.54
N GLY A 234 -12.34 4.78 -0.49
CA GLY A 234 -11.47 5.16 0.61
C GLY A 234 -10.03 5.34 0.12
N PHE A 235 -9.10 5.35 1.04
CA PHE A 235 -7.65 5.31 0.78
C PHE A 235 -6.96 4.46 1.84
N SER A 236 -5.70 4.08 1.62
CA SER A 236 -4.94 3.27 2.58
C SER A 236 -3.97 4.12 3.40
N ILE A 237 -3.84 3.81 4.68
CA ILE A 237 -2.93 4.47 5.63
C ILE A 237 -1.85 3.48 6.06
N ALA A 238 -0.56 3.88 5.97
CA ALA A 238 0.52 3.20 6.65
C ALA A 238 0.40 3.45 8.15
N ILE A 239 0.32 2.41 8.95
CA ILE A 239 0.10 2.56 10.38
C ILE A 239 0.86 1.52 11.20
N VAL A 240 1.62 1.97 12.18
CA VAL A 240 2.32 1.16 13.16
C VAL A 240 1.46 1.08 14.42
N ASP A 241 1.46 -0.05 15.11
CA ASP A 241 0.80 -0.19 16.42
C ASP A 241 1.67 0.47 17.51
N ASP A 242 1.39 1.75 17.73
CA ASP A 242 2.14 2.56 18.69
C ASP A 242 1.72 2.26 20.11
N ARG A 243 2.64 1.77 20.92
CA ARG A 243 2.43 1.33 22.29
C ARG A 243 3.22 2.19 23.29
N VAL A 244 2.74 2.25 24.53
CA VAL A 244 3.42 2.99 25.61
C VAL A 244 4.17 2.02 26.49
N VAL A 245 5.40 2.38 26.86
CA VAL A 245 6.18 1.75 27.93
C VAL A 245 6.14 2.69 29.13
N GLY A 246 5.62 2.22 30.26
CA GLY A 246 5.31 3.06 31.42
C GLY A 246 3.95 3.74 31.34
N ASP A 247 3.79 4.90 31.98
CA ASP A 247 2.48 5.54 32.17
C ASP A 247 2.28 6.84 31.35
N ASP A 248 3.31 7.31 30.64
CA ASP A 248 3.26 8.59 29.90
C ASP A 248 3.04 8.36 28.40
N PRO A 249 1.86 8.69 27.85
CA PRO A 249 1.53 8.52 26.46
C PRO A 249 1.95 9.70 25.58
N THR A 250 2.55 10.76 26.11
CA THR A 250 2.75 12.05 25.44
C THR A 250 3.47 11.91 24.09
N VAL A 251 4.57 11.16 24.04
CA VAL A 251 5.37 10.98 22.82
C VAL A 251 4.61 10.15 21.80
N ARG A 252 3.99 9.04 22.22
CA ARG A 252 3.12 8.21 21.34
C ARG A 252 1.99 9.04 20.75
N ASP A 253 1.29 9.82 21.56
CA ASP A 253 0.13 10.61 21.10
C ASP A 253 0.57 11.73 20.14
N ALA A 254 1.71 12.37 20.41
CA ALA A 254 2.31 13.33 19.49
C ALA A 254 2.67 12.69 18.14
N LYS A 255 3.26 11.50 18.14
CA LYS A 255 3.53 10.74 16.91
C LYS A 255 2.26 10.40 16.16
N ARG A 256 1.24 9.90 16.85
CA ARG A 256 -0.06 9.56 16.24
C ARG A 256 -0.72 10.76 15.59
N GLU A 257 -0.71 11.92 16.25
CA GLU A 257 -1.27 13.16 15.68
C GLU A 257 -0.44 13.63 14.46
N ASP A 258 0.88 13.62 14.54
CA ASP A 258 1.76 14.05 13.46
C ASP A 258 1.62 13.16 12.21
N VAL A 259 1.58 11.83 12.39
CA VAL A 259 1.62 10.87 11.27
C VAL A 259 0.23 10.51 10.76
N TYR A 260 -0.76 10.39 11.66
CA TYR A 260 -2.07 9.86 11.29
C TYR A 260 -3.21 10.86 11.45
N GLY A 261 -3.09 11.85 12.33
CA GLY A 261 -4.21 12.70 12.73
C GLY A 261 -4.94 13.36 11.56
N ARG A 262 -4.20 13.95 10.61
CA ARG A 262 -4.75 14.54 9.37
C ARG A 262 -5.54 13.51 8.56
N TRP A 263 -4.95 12.36 8.33
CA TRP A 263 -5.49 11.29 7.49
C TRP A 263 -6.68 10.58 8.13
N MET A 264 -6.67 10.41 9.45
CA MET A 264 -7.82 9.89 10.19
C MET A 264 -9.02 10.85 10.10
N ARG A 265 -8.78 12.17 10.15
CA ARG A 265 -9.85 13.15 9.94
C ARG A 265 -10.42 13.08 8.53
N LEU A 266 -9.56 12.93 7.51
CA LEU A 266 -9.99 12.77 6.12
C LEU A 266 -10.82 11.50 5.93
N ALA A 267 -10.38 10.37 6.49
CA ALA A 267 -11.03 9.07 6.36
C ALA A 267 -12.46 9.04 6.92
N ARG A 268 -12.83 9.98 7.81
CA ARG A 268 -14.23 10.12 8.29
C ARG A 268 -15.22 10.49 7.19
N GLU A 269 -14.74 11.01 6.07
CA GLU A 269 -15.55 11.40 4.91
C GLU A 269 -15.79 10.23 3.95
N ASP A 270 -15.12 9.08 4.18
CA ASP A 270 -15.08 7.95 3.28
C ASP A 270 -16.07 6.83 3.67
N ASP A 271 -16.23 5.86 2.76
CA ASP A 271 -17.08 4.69 3.01
C ASP A 271 -16.34 3.63 3.83
N PHE A 272 -15.02 3.62 3.79
CA PHE A 272 -14.12 2.76 4.56
C PHE A 272 -12.71 3.35 4.58
N VAL A 273 -11.85 2.82 5.45
CA VAL A 273 -10.42 3.16 5.48
C VAL A 273 -9.57 1.90 5.34
N GLY A 274 -8.53 1.99 4.50
CA GLY A 274 -7.53 0.94 4.34
C GLY A 274 -6.48 1.01 5.45
N VAL A 275 -6.20 -0.11 6.12
CA VAL A 275 -5.12 -0.23 7.11
C VAL A 275 -3.99 -1.07 6.53
N GLN A 276 -2.76 -0.56 6.68
CA GLN A 276 -1.53 -1.24 6.28
C GLN A 276 -0.58 -1.28 7.47
N ASN A 277 -0.38 -2.48 8.03
CA ASN A 277 0.41 -2.68 9.23
C ASN A 277 1.40 -3.83 9.07
N TYR A 278 2.62 -3.62 9.54
CA TYR A 278 3.70 -4.62 9.50
C TYR A 278 4.37 -4.81 10.88
N GLU A 279 4.21 -3.85 11.79
CA GLU A 279 4.94 -3.87 13.06
C GLU A 279 4.25 -3.04 14.16
N ALA A 280 4.73 -3.21 15.39
CA ALA A 280 4.47 -2.34 16.52
C ALA A 280 5.70 -1.47 16.83
N ALA A 281 5.49 -0.35 17.49
CA ALA A 281 6.54 0.51 18.03
C ALA A 281 6.21 0.92 19.46
N TRP A 282 7.23 1.14 20.26
CA TRP A 282 7.08 1.48 21.68
C TRP A 282 7.68 2.82 21.99
N TYR A 283 7.01 3.56 22.85
CA TYR A 283 7.40 4.92 23.23
C TYR A 283 7.32 5.07 24.75
N ASP A 284 8.31 5.74 25.35
CA ASP A 284 8.26 6.28 26.69
C ASP A 284 8.19 7.82 26.68
N ALA A 285 8.32 8.45 27.83
CA ALA A 285 8.33 9.91 27.95
C ALA A 285 9.47 10.63 27.20
N ASN A 286 10.51 9.90 26.78
CA ASN A 286 11.71 10.46 26.15
C ASN A 286 11.80 10.19 24.65
N GLY A 287 11.02 9.23 24.11
CA GLY A 287 11.07 8.89 22.70
C GLY A 287 10.76 7.42 22.40
N ALA A 288 11.21 6.96 21.23
CA ALA A 288 11.11 5.58 20.82
C ALA A 288 12.03 4.67 21.64
N VAL A 289 11.48 3.52 22.09
CA VAL A 289 12.19 2.51 22.90
C VAL A 289 11.90 1.11 22.37
N GLY A 290 12.61 0.11 22.87
CA GLY A 290 12.26 -1.30 22.68
C GLY A 290 11.06 -1.72 23.56
N PRO A 291 10.49 -2.93 23.34
CA PRO A 291 9.33 -3.42 24.09
C PRO A 291 9.59 -3.58 25.60
N ASP A 292 10.84 -3.73 25.99
CA ASP A 292 11.33 -3.84 27.38
C ASP A 292 11.85 -2.51 27.96
N GLY A 293 11.72 -1.40 27.20
CA GLY A 293 12.27 -0.08 27.57
C GLY A 293 13.75 0.09 27.22
N GLY A 294 14.35 -0.88 26.56
CA GLY A 294 15.69 -0.78 25.98
C GLY A 294 15.75 0.11 24.73
N PRO A 295 16.89 0.12 24.01
CA PRO A 295 17.00 0.89 22.76
C PRO A 295 15.97 0.47 21.71
N ALA A 296 15.42 1.44 20.99
CA ALA A 296 14.53 1.17 19.85
C ALA A 296 15.29 0.42 18.74
N GLY A 297 14.60 -0.49 18.06
CA GLY A 297 15.09 -1.14 16.84
C GLY A 297 14.91 -0.27 15.59
N GLY A 298 15.44 -0.75 14.46
CA GLY A 298 15.20 -0.16 13.14
C GLY A 298 13.88 -0.61 12.53
N LEU A 299 13.69 -0.31 11.23
CA LEU A 299 12.54 -0.77 10.44
C LEU A 299 12.39 -2.29 10.55
N HIS A 300 11.16 -2.76 10.67
CA HIS A 300 10.77 -4.17 10.80
C HIS A 300 11.33 -4.89 12.05
N SER A 301 11.83 -4.15 13.04
CA SER A 301 12.27 -4.74 14.31
C SER A 301 11.13 -5.05 15.28
N GLY A 302 9.98 -4.41 15.10
CA GLY A 302 8.78 -4.51 15.94
C GLY A 302 7.74 -5.49 15.41
N VAL A 303 8.14 -6.57 14.72
CA VAL A 303 7.20 -7.57 14.19
C VAL A 303 6.49 -8.30 15.33
N GLU A 304 5.20 -8.06 15.43
CA GLU A 304 4.33 -8.52 16.50
C GLU A 304 2.98 -8.97 15.92
N HIS A 305 2.56 -10.20 16.19
CA HIS A 305 1.31 -10.73 15.61
C HIS A 305 0.05 -10.01 16.08
N THR A 306 0.10 -9.29 17.21
CA THR A 306 -1.03 -8.50 17.73
C THR A 306 -1.09 -7.07 17.17
N SER A 307 -0.08 -6.63 16.41
CA SER A 307 0.03 -5.25 15.94
C SER A 307 -1.10 -4.87 14.98
N LEU A 308 -1.52 -5.80 14.12
CA LEU A 308 -2.66 -5.57 13.23
C LEU A 308 -3.94 -5.27 14.00
N ALA A 309 -4.23 -6.04 15.02
CA ALA A 309 -5.42 -5.84 15.87
C ALA A 309 -5.41 -4.47 16.54
N GLY A 310 -4.26 -4.05 17.09
CA GLY A 310 -4.08 -2.75 17.71
C GLY A 310 -4.33 -1.59 16.73
N THR A 311 -3.79 -1.68 15.51
CA THR A 311 -3.98 -0.63 14.48
C THR A 311 -5.41 -0.58 13.97
N VAL A 312 -6.06 -1.71 13.76
CA VAL A 312 -7.47 -1.79 13.33
C VAL A 312 -8.40 -1.18 14.39
N ALA A 313 -8.20 -1.53 15.67
CA ALA A 313 -8.99 -0.96 16.76
C ALA A 313 -8.80 0.56 16.87
N TYR A 314 -7.55 1.03 16.85
CA TYR A 314 -7.24 2.47 16.89
C TYR A 314 -7.83 3.22 15.68
N THR A 315 -7.71 2.67 14.47
CA THR A 315 -8.23 3.30 13.26
C THR A 315 -9.74 3.45 13.34
N TYR A 316 -10.46 2.41 13.77
CA TYR A 316 -11.91 2.49 13.92
C TYR A 316 -12.31 3.47 15.02
N GLU A 317 -11.61 3.48 16.16
CA GLU A 317 -11.84 4.45 17.23
C GLU A 317 -11.70 5.90 16.73
N GLN A 318 -10.71 6.17 15.88
CA GLN A 318 -10.46 7.52 15.38
C GLN A 318 -11.40 7.94 14.24
N THR A 319 -11.83 7.00 13.40
CA THR A 319 -12.56 7.33 12.17
C THR A 319 -14.06 7.03 12.25
N GLY A 320 -14.45 5.97 12.95
CA GLY A 320 -15.84 5.49 12.99
C GLY A 320 -16.32 4.82 11.70
N VAL A 321 -15.46 4.65 10.68
CA VAL A 321 -15.81 3.97 9.42
C VAL A 321 -15.28 2.54 9.39
N PRO A 322 -15.89 1.62 8.61
CA PRO A 322 -15.39 0.25 8.46
C PRO A 322 -13.93 0.21 8.01
N VAL A 323 -13.20 -0.80 8.48
CA VAL A 323 -11.79 -1.01 8.14
C VAL A 323 -11.65 -2.13 7.12
N LEU A 324 -10.87 -1.92 6.07
CA LEU A 324 -10.33 -2.97 5.21
C LEU A 324 -8.83 -3.09 5.47
N VAL A 325 -8.36 -4.27 5.89
CA VAL A 325 -6.92 -4.52 5.94
C VAL A 325 -6.43 -4.66 4.50
N THR A 326 -5.81 -3.60 3.98
CA THR A 326 -5.37 -3.51 2.58
C THR A 326 -3.96 -4.03 2.37
N GLU A 327 -3.16 -4.07 3.44
CA GLU A 327 -1.85 -4.72 3.46
C GLU A 327 -1.51 -5.17 4.89
N HIS A 328 -1.01 -6.38 4.99
CA HIS A 328 -0.38 -6.92 6.20
C HIS A 328 0.46 -8.12 5.82
N GLY A 329 1.67 -8.20 6.37
CA GLY A 329 2.59 -9.28 6.08
C GLY A 329 3.84 -9.21 6.94
N ARG A 330 4.79 -10.10 6.65
CA ARG A 330 6.07 -10.16 7.33
C ARG A 330 7.19 -10.26 6.30
N ALA A 331 8.09 -9.28 6.30
CA ALA A 331 9.33 -9.34 5.54
C ALA A 331 10.28 -10.34 6.21
N THR A 332 10.64 -11.39 5.50
CA THR A 332 11.57 -12.41 6.00
C THR A 332 12.13 -13.26 4.86
N ALA A 333 13.40 -13.61 4.96
CA ALA A 333 14.03 -14.59 4.09
C ALA A 333 13.66 -16.05 4.47
N ASP A 334 13.23 -16.27 5.72
CA ASP A 334 12.79 -17.57 6.22
C ASP A 334 11.26 -17.66 6.24
N ASP A 335 10.68 -18.37 5.28
CA ASP A 335 9.23 -18.52 5.18
C ASP A 335 8.60 -19.25 6.37
N ALA A 336 9.37 -20.01 7.16
CA ALA A 336 8.86 -20.63 8.38
C ALA A 336 8.41 -19.59 9.42
N GLU A 337 9.03 -18.40 9.43
CA GLU A 337 8.60 -17.31 10.27
C GLU A 337 7.25 -16.74 9.81
N ARG A 338 7.00 -16.66 8.49
CA ARG A 338 5.71 -16.20 7.95
C ARG A 338 4.60 -17.22 8.19
N VAL A 339 4.92 -18.51 8.03
CA VAL A 339 4.03 -19.62 8.41
C VAL A 339 3.59 -19.51 9.87
N ALA A 340 4.52 -19.20 10.79
CA ALA A 340 4.22 -19.04 12.21
C ALA A 340 3.48 -17.75 12.54
N PHE A 341 3.62 -16.70 11.70
CA PHE A 341 3.08 -15.36 11.95
C PHE A 341 1.62 -15.21 11.51
N ILE A 342 1.23 -15.76 10.35
CA ILE A 342 -0.11 -15.53 9.77
C ILE A 342 -1.26 -15.98 10.69
N PRO A 343 -1.28 -17.21 11.25
CA PRO A 343 -2.42 -17.66 12.05
C PRO A 343 -2.68 -16.81 13.30
N PRO A 344 -1.70 -16.52 14.18
CA PRO A 344 -1.95 -15.71 15.37
C PRO A 344 -2.28 -14.25 15.07
N ALA A 345 -1.79 -13.70 13.95
CA ALA A 345 -2.18 -12.36 13.51
C ALA A 345 -3.65 -12.31 13.11
N LEU A 346 -4.15 -13.29 12.39
CA LEU A 346 -5.56 -13.40 12.02
C LEU A 346 -6.45 -13.76 13.21
N GLU A 347 -5.95 -14.51 14.20
CA GLU A 347 -6.65 -14.77 15.46
C GLU A 347 -6.85 -13.47 16.25
N SER A 348 -5.82 -12.63 16.38
CA SER A 348 -5.92 -11.33 17.05
C SER A 348 -6.86 -10.36 16.32
N LEU A 349 -6.93 -10.44 15.00
CA LEU A 349 -7.89 -9.67 14.20
C LEU A 349 -9.34 -10.10 14.51
N LEU A 350 -9.59 -11.41 14.66
CA LEU A 350 -10.90 -11.92 15.09
C LEU A 350 -11.30 -11.39 16.48
N ASP A 351 -10.36 -11.29 17.44
CA ASP A 351 -10.64 -10.72 18.76
C ASP A 351 -11.16 -9.28 18.67
N VAL A 352 -10.57 -8.48 17.82
CA VAL A 352 -11.01 -7.08 17.57
C VAL A 352 -12.39 -7.05 16.89
N MET A 353 -12.63 -7.93 15.92
CA MET A 353 -13.96 -8.02 15.28
C MET A 353 -15.05 -8.46 16.26
N GLU A 354 -14.76 -9.42 17.15
CA GLU A 354 -15.68 -9.85 18.21
C GLU A 354 -15.96 -8.73 19.23
N SER A 355 -15.05 -7.76 19.40
CA SER A 355 -15.30 -6.55 20.19
C SER A 355 -16.23 -5.53 19.53
N GLY A 356 -16.64 -5.77 18.26
CA GLY A 356 -17.60 -4.95 17.53
C GLY A 356 -16.99 -4.03 16.47
N VAL A 357 -15.71 -4.15 16.16
CA VAL A 357 -15.07 -3.38 15.09
C VAL A 357 -15.44 -3.99 13.73
N PRO A 358 -16.05 -3.24 12.81
CA PRO A 358 -16.40 -3.73 11.47
C PRO A 358 -15.17 -3.81 10.57
N VAL A 359 -14.69 -5.04 10.31
CA VAL A 359 -13.60 -5.31 9.38
C VAL A 359 -14.16 -6.00 8.13
N LEU A 360 -13.95 -5.38 6.97
CA LEU A 360 -14.50 -5.83 5.69
C LEU A 360 -13.74 -7.02 5.09
N GLY A 361 -12.45 -7.13 5.41
CA GLY A 361 -11.60 -8.18 4.86
C GLY A 361 -10.13 -8.02 5.25
N TYR A 362 -9.36 -9.01 4.84
CA TYR A 362 -7.92 -9.08 5.00
C TYR A 362 -7.25 -9.35 3.66
N ILE A 363 -6.35 -8.47 3.26
CA ILE A 363 -5.56 -8.58 2.04
C ILE A 363 -4.08 -8.70 2.44
N HIS A 364 -3.48 -9.84 2.13
CA HIS A 364 -2.08 -10.12 2.46
C HIS A 364 -1.15 -9.34 1.52
N TRP A 365 -0.15 -8.68 2.10
CA TRP A 365 0.97 -8.12 1.37
C TRP A 365 2.19 -9.03 1.53
N THR A 366 2.71 -9.56 0.45
CA THR A 366 2.29 -9.38 -0.94
C THR A 366 2.01 -10.74 -1.57
N PHE A 367 1.41 -10.75 -2.74
CA PHE A 367 1.14 -11.98 -3.46
C PHE A 367 2.44 -12.72 -3.82
N MET A 368 3.44 -11.99 -4.33
CA MET A 368 4.73 -12.56 -4.72
C MET A 368 5.88 -11.65 -4.31
N ASP A 369 7.09 -12.20 -4.18
CA ASP A 369 8.31 -11.40 -3.96
C ASP A 369 8.51 -10.46 -5.13
N ASN A 370 8.45 -9.16 -4.86
CA ASN A 370 8.47 -8.09 -5.85
C ASN A 370 9.64 -7.13 -5.63
N PHE A 371 9.64 -6.03 -6.35
CA PHE A 371 10.57 -4.92 -6.15
C PHE A 371 10.17 -4.10 -4.92
N GLU A 372 11.07 -3.97 -3.94
CA GLU A 372 10.79 -3.27 -2.67
C GLU A 372 11.38 -1.85 -2.63
N TRP A 373 10.96 -1.02 -3.57
CA TRP A 373 11.27 0.40 -3.64
C TRP A 373 12.78 0.67 -3.49
N ILE A 374 13.17 1.53 -2.52
CA ILE A 374 14.57 1.88 -2.28
C ILE A 374 15.47 0.69 -1.89
N PHE A 375 14.87 -0.42 -1.43
CA PHE A 375 15.59 -1.62 -1.04
C PHE A 375 15.90 -2.56 -2.22
N GLY A 376 15.23 -2.38 -3.37
CA GLY A 376 15.41 -3.23 -4.54
C GLY A 376 14.84 -4.64 -4.34
N PHE A 377 15.57 -5.66 -4.80
CA PHE A 377 15.19 -7.07 -4.68
C PHE A 377 15.99 -7.76 -3.57
N GLY A 378 15.41 -8.81 -2.97
CA GLY A 378 16.13 -9.76 -2.09
C GLY A 378 15.70 -9.76 -0.64
N ASP A 379 16.32 -8.96 0.22
CA ASP A 379 16.26 -9.14 1.68
C ASP A 379 14.87 -8.89 2.31
N HIS A 380 13.98 -8.17 1.61
CA HIS A 380 12.62 -7.83 2.04
C HIS A 380 11.56 -8.70 1.33
N ALA A 381 11.76 -10.03 1.35
CA ALA A 381 10.82 -10.98 0.76
C ALA A 381 9.50 -11.03 1.55
N LEU A 382 8.42 -10.48 1.00
CA LEU A 382 7.08 -10.42 1.61
C LEU A 382 6.09 -11.37 0.94
N GLY A 383 6.43 -11.91 -0.23
CA GLY A 383 5.52 -12.69 -1.06
C GLY A 383 5.14 -14.05 -0.49
N LEU A 384 3.91 -14.50 -0.81
CA LEU A 384 3.47 -15.88 -0.68
C LEU A 384 4.08 -16.78 -1.77
N PHE A 385 4.47 -16.19 -2.90
CA PHE A 385 5.17 -16.85 -3.99
C PHE A 385 6.57 -16.25 -4.15
N ALA A 386 7.55 -17.10 -4.38
CA ALA A 386 8.85 -16.67 -4.87
C ALA A 386 8.77 -16.43 -6.39
N VAL A 387 9.56 -15.47 -6.89
CA VAL A 387 9.69 -15.19 -8.33
C VAL A 387 11.14 -15.40 -8.75
N ASP A 388 11.36 -16.28 -9.71
CA ASP A 388 12.65 -16.42 -10.37
C ASP A 388 12.93 -15.19 -11.23
N ARG A 389 14.06 -14.55 -11.04
CA ARG A 389 14.37 -13.24 -11.68
C ARG A 389 14.78 -13.35 -13.15
N GLU A 390 15.06 -14.56 -13.65
CA GLU A 390 15.44 -14.80 -15.04
C GLU A 390 14.26 -15.34 -15.86
N THR A 391 13.51 -16.30 -15.29
CA THR A 391 12.39 -16.98 -15.97
C THR A 391 11.04 -16.37 -15.66
N PHE A 392 10.94 -15.64 -14.55
CA PHE A 392 9.70 -15.12 -13.94
C PHE A 392 8.71 -16.21 -13.52
N GLU A 393 9.20 -17.42 -13.28
CA GLU A 393 8.38 -18.50 -12.72
C GLU A 393 7.92 -18.16 -11.29
N ARG A 394 6.64 -18.43 -10.99
CA ARG A 394 6.04 -18.24 -9.66
C ARG A 394 6.05 -19.58 -8.93
N THR A 395 6.80 -19.66 -7.82
CA THR A 395 6.87 -20.85 -6.97
C THR A 395 6.16 -20.58 -5.64
N PRO A 396 5.11 -21.34 -5.27
CA PRO A 396 4.45 -21.16 -3.99
C PRO A 396 5.39 -21.46 -2.82
N LYS A 397 5.31 -20.64 -1.78
CA LYS A 397 6.00 -20.88 -0.51
C LYS A 397 5.08 -21.61 0.47
N PRO A 398 5.59 -22.28 1.52
CA PRO A 398 4.77 -22.92 2.54
C PRO A 398 3.72 -22.00 3.17
N SER A 399 4.00 -20.71 3.31
CA SER A 399 3.05 -19.70 3.81
C SER A 399 1.81 -19.53 2.92
N ALA A 400 1.91 -19.76 1.61
CA ALA A 400 0.78 -19.75 0.70
C ALA A 400 -0.22 -20.87 1.05
N ASP A 401 0.28 -22.07 1.36
CA ASP A 401 -0.58 -23.20 1.76
C ASP A 401 -1.28 -22.93 3.10
N VAL A 402 -0.57 -22.35 4.07
CA VAL A 402 -1.14 -21.97 5.38
C VAL A 402 -2.24 -20.92 5.21
N TYR A 403 -1.98 -19.87 4.43
CA TYR A 403 -2.97 -18.85 4.17
C TYR A 403 -4.18 -19.42 3.41
N ALA A 404 -3.96 -20.22 2.37
CA ALA A 404 -5.03 -20.90 1.63
C ALA A 404 -5.87 -21.83 2.51
N ALA A 405 -5.27 -22.51 3.48
CA ALA A 405 -6.00 -23.37 4.41
C ALA A 405 -6.96 -22.55 5.31
N ILE A 406 -6.51 -21.39 5.82
CA ILE A 406 -7.31 -20.46 6.60
C ILE A 406 -8.48 -19.91 5.74
N VAL A 407 -8.18 -19.50 4.53
CA VAL A 407 -9.18 -18.98 3.58
C VAL A 407 -10.27 -20.02 3.30
N ARG A 408 -9.89 -21.26 2.97
CA ARG A 408 -10.84 -22.36 2.69
C ARG A 408 -11.65 -22.76 3.91
N ALA A 409 -11.06 -22.70 5.10
CA ALA A 409 -11.76 -22.95 6.36
C ALA A 409 -12.65 -21.75 6.79
N HIS A 410 -12.48 -20.61 6.14
CA HIS A 410 -13.07 -19.32 6.53
C HIS A 410 -12.82 -19.00 8.01
N GLY A 411 -11.64 -19.38 8.52
CA GLY A 411 -11.33 -19.29 9.95
C GLY A 411 -9.94 -19.77 10.31
N VAL A 412 -9.55 -19.49 11.54
CA VAL A 412 -8.27 -19.89 12.11
C VAL A 412 -8.46 -21.15 12.95
N PRO A 413 -7.59 -22.18 12.81
CA PRO A 413 -7.61 -23.34 13.71
C PRO A 413 -7.35 -22.90 15.15
N GLY A 414 -8.23 -23.24 16.09
CA GLY A 414 -8.06 -22.97 17.52
C GLY A 414 -7.10 -23.95 18.19
#